data_828769dfb6c903b2b35e5bd10f3fc67f
#
_entry.id   828769dfb6c903b2b35e5bd10f3fc67f
#
_cell.length_a   1.000
_cell.length_b   1.000
_cell.length_c   1.000
_cell.angle_alpha   90.00
_cell.angle_beta   90.00
_cell.angle_gamma   90.00
#
_symmetry.space_group_name_H-M   'P 1'
#
loop_
_entity.id
_entity.type
_entity.pdbx_description
1 polymer ?
#
loop_
_entity_poly.entity_id
_entity_poly.type
_entity_poly.pdbx_seq_one_letter_code
_entity_poly.pdbx_strand_id
1 'polypeptide(L)'
;TPDDFMYFMDYMHEQGIGVILDWVPAHFPRDAFGMACFDGTCVYEHADPRKGAHPHWGTLIYNYGRPGVSNFLIANALFWAEKYHADGIRMDAVASMLYLDYGKNDGEWVANIYGGNENLEAVEFLKHLNTVFKGRKNGAVLIAEESTAWPMITGDPKDGGLGFDYKWNMGWMNDFTNYMRCDPYFRKNNYGELTFSMLYAYSENFVLVFSHDEVVHGKGSMMGKMPGETLEAKAENLRAAYGFMMSHPGKKLLFMGQDYGQIDEWNENASLEWDLLKYPLHK
;
A
#
# COMPACT_ATOMS: atom_id res chain seq x y z
N THR A 1 21.99 -12.83 -1.42
CA THR A 1 21.70 -14.14 -0.78
C THR A 1 20.75 -13.93 0.40
N PRO A 2 20.11 -15.00 0.94
CA PRO A 2 19.33 -14.91 2.18
C PRO A 2 20.14 -14.33 3.34
N ASP A 3 21.39 -14.73 3.47
CA ASP A 3 22.30 -14.24 4.54
C ASP A 3 22.59 -12.75 4.42
N ASP A 4 22.74 -12.22 3.19
CA ASP A 4 22.94 -10.78 2.97
C ASP A 4 21.70 -9.99 3.41
N PHE A 5 20.50 -10.55 3.19
CA PHE A 5 19.27 -9.91 3.60
C PHE A 5 19.07 -9.97 5.13
N MET A 6 19.44 -11.10 5.76
CA MET A 6 19.47 -11.20 7.23
C MET A 6 20.45 -10.18 7.84
N TYR A 7 21.65 -10.04 7.24
CA TYR A 7 22.62 -9.04 7.66
C TYR A 7 22.07 -7.61 7.51
N PHE A 8 21.38 -7.31 6.40
CA PHE A 8 20.71 -6.00 6.22
C PHE A 8 19.70 -5.74 7.32
N MET A 9 18.85 -6.70 7.65
CA MET A 9 17.85 -6.57 8.72
C MET A 9 18.51 -6.28 10.07
N ASP A 10 19.52 -7.06 10.42
CA ASP A 10 20.28 -6.92 11.67
C ASP A 10 20.95 -5.54 11.74
N TYR A 11 21.61 -5.12 10.67
CA TYR A 11 22.24 -3.81 10.59
C TYR A 11 21.25 -2.66 10.78
N MET A 12 20.06 -2.73 10.18
CA MET A 12 19.02 -1.71 10.36
C MET A 12 18.53 -1.66 11.80
N HIS A 13 18.34 -2.82 12.43
CA HIS A 13 17.95 -2.92 13.85
C HIS A 13 19.02 -2.33 14.79
N GLU A 14 20.29 -2.58 14.53
CA GLU A 14 21.39 -1.94 15.27
C GLU A 14 21.37 -0.42 15.19
N GLN A 15 20.88 0.14 14.08
CA GLN A 15 20.69 1.60 13.92
C GLN A 15 19.35 2.09 14.52
N GLY A 16 18.55 1.22 15.13
CA GLY A 16 17.23 1.55 15.68
C GLY A 16 16.15 1.80 14.61
N ILE A 17 16.33 1.24 13.42
CA ILE A 17 15.42 1.40 12.27
C ILE A 17 14.66 0.09 12.07
N GLY A 18 13.34 0.12 12.20
CA GLY A 18 12.47 -1.00 11.86
C GLY A 18 12.31 -1.15 10.35
N VAL A 19 12.13 -2.39 9.89
CA VAL A 19 11.99 -2.73 8.46
C VAL A 19 10.62 -3.34 8.20
N ILE A 20 9.86 -2.70 7.31
CA ILE A 20 8.56 -3.18 6.85
C ILE A 20 8.73 -3.72 5.43
N LEU A 21 8.29 -4.96 5.22
CA LEU A 21 8.36 -5.59 3.90
C LEU A 21 7.07 -5.37 3.13
N ASP A 22 7.21 -5.08 1.85
CA ASP A 22 6.08 -5.05 0.92
C ASP A 22 5.73 -6.47 0.48
N TRP A 23 4.47 -6.87 0.63
CA TRP A 23 4.00 -8.22 0.39
C TRP A 23 2.74 -8.22 -0.46
N VAL A 24 2.72 -9.04 -1.51
CA VAL A 24 1.66 -9.07 -2.52
C VAL A 24 0.88 -10.39 -2.46
N PRO A 25 -0.06 -10.57 -1.54
CA PRO A 25 -0.94 -11.74 -1.50
C PRO A 25 -2.19 -11.58 -2.38
N ALA A 26 -2.39 -10.41 -2.99
CA ALA A 26 -3.57 -10.14 -3.80
C ALA A 26 -3.53 -10.88 -5.14
N HIS A 27 -2.36 -10.98 -5.75
CA HIS A 27 -2.20 -11.56 -7.07
C HIS A 27 -0.77 -12.04 -7.31
N PHE A 28 -0.56 -12.80 -8.41
CA PHE A 28 0.76 -13.27 -8.83
C PHE A 28 0.86 -13.33 -10.36
N PRO A 29 2.09 -13.27 -10.93
CA PRO A 29 2.31 -13.24 -12.36
C PRO A 29 2.02 -14.58 -13.03
N ARG A 30 1.83 -14.56 -14.36
CA ARG A 30 1.56 -15.74 -15.21
C ARG A 30 2.82 -16.36 -15.82
N ASP A 31 4.00 -16.07 -15.28
CA ASP A 31 5.26 -16.57 -15.80
C ASP A 31 5.30 -18.10 -15.79
N ALA A 32 5.79 -18.68 -16.88
CA ALA A 32 5.82 -20.14 -17.08
C ALA A 32 6.69 -20.89 -16.05
N PHE A 33 7.61 -20.18 -15.37
CA PHE A 33 8.44 -20.72 -14.30
C PHE A 33 7.89 -20.39 -12.89
N GLY A 34 6.74 -19.73 -12.82
CA GLY A 34 6.11 -19.29 -11.58
C GLY A 34 5.05 -20.26 -11.07
N MET A 35 4.09 -19.72 -10.33
CA MET A 35 3.04 -20.50 -9.66
C MET A 35 1.80 -20.76 -10.53
N ALA A 36 1.67 -20.08 -11.68
CA ALA A 36 0.53 -20.23 -12.57
C ALA A 36 0.47 -21.66 -13.13
N CYS A 37 -0.67 -22.34 -12.97
CA CYS A 37 -0.85 -23.74 -13.38
C CYS A 37 0.31 -24.64 -12.93
N PHE A 38 0.75 -24.54 -11.68
CA PHE A 38 2.01 -25.03 -11.14
C PHE A 38 2.31 -26.51 -11.46
N ASP A 39 1.32 -27.38 -11.37
CA ASP A 39 1.42 -28.81 -11.68
C ASP A 39 0.60 -29.21 -12.93
N GLY A 40 0.29 -28.23 -13.77
CA GLY A 40 -0.63 -28.40 -14.90
C GLY A 40 -2.09 -28.18 -14.54
N THR A 41 -2.38 -27.89 -13.27
CA THR A 41 -3.72 -27.52 -12.77
C THR A 41 -3.70 -26.17 -12.03
N CYS A 42 -4.86 -25.63 -11.73
CA CYS A 42 -4.99 -24.39 -10.95
C CYS A 42 -4.79 -24.67 -9.45
N VAL A 43 -3.53 -24.77 -9.00
CA VAL A 43 -3.20 -25.06 -7.60
C VAL A 43 -3.44 -23.87 -6.71
N TYR A 44 -2.96 -22.69 -7.11
CA TYR A 44 -3.02 -21.46 -6.34
C TYR A 44 -4.19 -20.56 -6.71
N GLU A 45 -4.60 -20.56 -7.97
CA GLU A 45 -5.68 -19.76 -8.53
C GLU A 45 -7.00 -20.52 -8.65
N HIS A 46 -8.09 -19.79 -8.95
CA HIS A 46 -9.34 -20.40 -9.39
C HIS A 46 -9.26 -20.82 -10.85
N ALA A 47 -9.88 -21.96 -11.20
CA ALA A 47 -10.00 -22.41 -12.59
C ALA A 47 -10.92 -21.52 -13.43
N ASP A 48 -11.95 -20.91 -12.82
CA ASP A 48 -12.80 -19.90 -13.48
C ASP A 48 -12.05 -18.56 -13.52
N PRO A 49 -11.69 -18.05 -14.71
CA PRO A 49 -10.94 -16.80 -14.84
C PRO A 49 -11.68 -15.57 -14.30
N ARG A 50 -13.02 -15.62 -14.22
CA ARG A 50 -13.81 -14.55 -13.61
C ARG A 50 -13.53 -14.39 -12.10
N LYS A 51 -13.07 -15.47 -11.45
CA LYS A 51 -12.63 -15.46 -10.04
C LYS A 51 -11.10 -15.43 -9.91
N GLY A 52 -10.39 -16.05 -10.84
CA GLY A 52 -8.96 -16.35 -10.76
C GLY A 52 -8.06 -15.39 -11.51
N ALA A 53 -8.58 -14.31 -12.13
CA ALA A 53 -7.75 -13.41 -12.91
C ALA A 53 -8.11 -11.93 -12.71
N HIS A 54 -7.08 -11.09 -12.78
CA HIS A 54 -7.19 -9.63 -12.95
C HIS A 54 -6.89 -9.28 -14.42
N PRO A 55 -7.92 -9.03 -15.27
CA PRO A 55 -7.72 -8.79 -16.70
C PRO A 55 -6.83 -7.59 -16.98
N HIS A 56 -7.01 -6.49 -16.24
CA HIS A 56 -6.27 -5.24 -16.45
C HIS A 56 -4.79 -5.32 -16.04
N TRP A 57 -4.48 -6.17 -15.06
CA TRP A 57 -3.09 -6.35 -14.59
C TRP A 57 -2.39 -7.52 -15.27
N GLY A 58 -3.14 -8.39 -15.97
CA GLY A 58 -2.61 -9.60 -16.59
C GLY A 58 -2.14 -10.65 -15.59
N THR A 59 -2.57 -10.56 -14.33
CA THR A 59 -2.15 -11.42 -13.21
C THR A 59 -3.25 -12.42 -12.83
N LEU A 60 -2.90 -13.37 -11.95
CA LEU A 60 -3.83 -14.34 -11.36
C LEU A 60 -4.13 -13.98 -9.89
N ILE A 61 -5.32 -14.37 -9.43
CA ILE A 61 -5.81 -14.15 -8.07
C ILE A 61 -5.69 -15.46 -7.29
N TYR A 62 -5.16 -15.40 -6.07
CA TYR A 62 -5.11 -16.55 -5.18
C TYR A 62 -6.52 -17.04 -4.80
N ASN A 63 -6.70 -18.34 -4.73
CA ASN A 63 -7.92 -18.98 -4.24
C ASN A 63 -7.91 -19.04 -2.70
N TYR A 64 -8.34 -17.97 -2.06
CA TYR A 64 -8.32 -17.82 -0.60
C TYR A 64 -9.22 -18.85 0.11
N GLY A 65 -10.25 -19.37 -0.55
CA GLY A 65 -11.13 -20.42 -0.03
C GLY A 65 -10.51 -21.80 0.02
N ARG A 66 -9.34 -22.00 -0.64
CA ARG A 66 -8.63 -23.28 -0.61
C ARG A 66 -7.69 -23.31 0.62
N PRO A 67 -7.88 -24.24 1.58
CA PRO A 67 -7.07 -24.25 2.82
C PRO A 67 -5.56 -24.32 2.58
N GLY A 68 -5.10 -25.06 1.56
CA GLY A 68 -3.69 -25.14 1.22
C GLY A 68 -3.10 -23.81 0.76
N VAL A 69 -3.87 -23.01 0.01
CA VAL A 69 -3.45 -21.66 -0.45
C VAL A 69 -3.43 -20.66 0.73
N SER A 70 -4.48 -20.67 1.53
CA SER A 70 -4.53 -19.83 2.75
C SER A 70 -3.37 -20.15 3.69
N ASN A 71 -3.09 -21.41 3.93
CA ASN A 71 -1.96 -21.82 4.77
C ASN A 71 -0.61 -21.43 4.16
N PHE A 72 -0.44 -21.55 2.84
CA PHE A 72 0.77 -21.12 2.14
C PHE A 72 1.01 -19.61 2.37
N LEU A 73 -0.01 -18.78 2.18
CA LEU A 73 0.10 -17.33 2.34
C LEU A 73 0.36 -16.94 3.81
N ILE A 74 -0.35 -17.56 4.76
CA ILE A 74 -0.13 -17.30 6.20
C ILE A 74 1.29 -17.72 6.61
N ALA A 75 1.74 -18.90 6.19
CA ALA A 75 3.09 -19.38 6.48
C ALA A 75 4.17 -18.46 5.88
N ASN A 76 3.92 -17.93 4.67
CA ASN A 76 4.83 -16.97 4.03
C ASN A 76 4.92 -15.65 4.82
N ALA A 77 3.80 -15.08 5.25
CA ALA A 77 3.81 -13.87 6.08
C ALA A 77 4.56 -14.10 7.41
N LEU A 78 4.29 -15.23 8.08
CA LEU A 78 4.99 -15.60 9.31
C LEU A 78 6.50 -15.84 9.10
N PHE A 79 6.87 -16.41 7.96
CA PHE A 79 8.27 -16.64 7.60
C PHE A 79 9.09 -15.35 7.62
N TRP A 80 8.57 -14.27 7.04
CA TRP A 80 9.25 -12.99 7.03
C TRP A 80 9.40 -12.38 8.44
N ALA A 81 8.37 -12.49 9.26
CA ALA A 81 8.41 -11.98 10.63
C ALA A 81 9.28 -12.83 11.56
N GLU A 82 9.25 -14.17 11.43
CA GLU A 82 9.93 -15.08 12.37
C GLU A 82 11.38 -15.40 11.96
N LYS A 83 11.69 -15.46 10.65
CA LYS A 83 13.03 -15.80 10.16
C LYS A 83 13.90 -14.60 9.84
N TYR A 84 13.28 -13.53 9.33
CA TYR A 84 14.00 -12.30 8.99
C TYR A 84 13.76 -11.17 9.98
N HIS A 85 12.92 -11.41 11.00
CA HIS A 85 12.59 -10.43 12.03
C HIS A 85 12.04 -9.11 11.47
N ALA A 86 11.24 -9.20 10.39
CA ALA A 86 10.57 -8.03 9.84
C ALA A 86 9.66 -7.39 10.89
N ASP A 87 9.76 -6.07 11.05
CA ASP A 87 8.96 -5.29 12.02
C ASP A 87 7.54 -5.01 11.53
N GLY A 88 7.27 -5.34 10.29
CA GLY A 88 5.95 -5.25 9.72
C GLY A 88 5.87 -5.75 8.28
N ILE A 89 4.64 -5.91 7.84
CA ILE A 89 4.31 -6.28 6.46
C ILE A 89 3.26 -5.27 5.95
N ARG A 90 3.57 -4.61 4.85
CA ARG A 90 2.57 -3.84 4.10
C ARG A 90 1.97 -4.75 3.04
N MET A 91 0.67 -4.92 3.10
CA MET A 91 -0.09 -5.76 2.18
C MET A 91 -0.60 -4.93 1.02
N ASP A 92 -0.12 -5.26 -0.16
CA ASP A 92 -0.46 -4.61 -1.43
C ASP A 92 -1.89 -4.94 -1.87
N ALA A 93 -2.57 -3.95 -2.45
CA ALA A 93 -3.82 -4.08 -3.19
C ALA A 93 -4.95 -4.82 -2.44
N VAL A 94 -5.11 -4.60 -1.13
CA VAL A 94 -6.13 -5.27 -0.31
C VAL A 94 -7.55 -5.04 -0.86
N ALA A 95 -7.83 -3.86 -1.44
CA ALA A 95 -9.10 -3.59 -2.10
C ALA A 95 -9.45 -4.62 -3.17
N SER A 96 -8.46 -5.05 -3.97
CA SER A 96 -8.64 -6.06 -5.02
C SER A 96 -8.94 -7.46 -4.48
N MET A 97 -8.59 -7.72 -3.21
CA MET A 97 -8.92 -8.96 -2.53
C MET A 97 -10.36 -8.95 -2.03
N LEU A 98 -10.83 -7.80 -1.53
CA LEU A 98 -12.13 -7.65 -0.88
C LEU A 98 -13.31 -7.68 -1.84
N TYR A 99 -13.11 -7.28 -3.11
CA TYR A 99 -14.19 -7.15 -4.09
C TYR A 99 -13.97 -8.04 -5.31
N LEU A 100 -14.98 -8.88 -5.61
CA LEU A 100 -14.97 -9.83 -6.75
C LEU A 100 -14.98 -9.12 -8.11
N ASP A 101 -15.54 -7.91 -8.15
CA ASP A 101 -15.67 -7.07 -9.35
C ASP A 101 -14.56 -6.02 -9.47
N TYR A 102 -13.56 -6.02 -8.58
CA TYR A 102 -12.49 -5.02 -8.60
C TYR A 102 -11.76 -4.99 -9.96
N GLY A 103 -11.82 -3.84 -10.63
CA GLY A 103 -11.20 -3.65 -11.96
C GLY A 103 -11.76 -4.55 -13.05
N LYS A 104 -13.00 -5.02 -12.94
CA LYS A 104 -13.67 -5.90 -13.92
C LYS A 104 -14.93 -5.26 -14.47
N ASN A 105 -15.25 -5.58 -15.71
CA ASN A 105 -16.49 -5.17 -16.36
C ASN A 105 -17.63 -6.15 -16.04
N ASP A 106 -18.85 -5.76 -16.42
CA ASP A 106 -20.02 -6.64 -16.34
C ASP A 106 -19.77 -7.95 -17.10
N GLY A 107 -20.05 -9.08 -16.45
CA GLY A 107 -19.82 -10.42 -16.99
C GLY A 107 -18.40 -10.99 -16.78
N GLU A 108 -17.44 -10.19 -16.34
CA GLU A 108 -16.06 -10.62 -16.04
C GLU A 108 -15.85 -11.07 -14.58
N TRP A 109 -16.89 -11.06 -13.77
CA TRP A 109 -16.87 -11.51 -12.38
C TRP A 109 -18.09 -12.36 -12.02
N VAL A 110 -18.03 -13.03 -10.89
CA VAL A 110 -19.13 -13.88 -10.37
C VAL A 110 -19.46 -13.45 -8.96
N ALA A 111 -20.74 -13.15 -8.72
CA ALA A 111 -21.25 -12.79 -7.41
C ALA A 111 -21.00 -13.89 -6.36
N ASN A 112 -20.90 -13.48 -5.10
CA ASN A 112 -20.83 -14.40 -3.96
C ASN A 112 -22.15 -15.14 -3.76
N ILE A 113 -22.17 -16.05 -2.80
CA ILE A 113 -23.36 -16.90 -2.50
C ILE A 113 -24.62 -16.11 -2.06
N TYR A 114 -24.47 -14.84 -1.73
CA TYR A 114 -25.57 -13.94 -1.35
C TYR A 114 -25.94 -12.97 -2.48
N GLY A 115 -25.25 -13.04 -3.64
CA GLY A 115 -25.48 -12.16 -4.78
C GLY A 115 -24.74 -10.84 -4.72
N GLY A 116 -23.86 -10.63 -3.73
CA GLY A 116 -23.03 -9.44 -3.59
C GLY A 116 -21.66 -9.57 -4.30
N ASN A 117 -20.91 -8.48 -4.25
CA ASN A 117 -19.57 -8.39 -4.84
C ASN A 117 -18.43 -8.57 -3.82
N GLU A 118 -18.73 -8.72 -2.54
CA GLU A 118 -17.71 -9.00 -1.52
C GLU A 118 -17.12 -10.40 -1.71
N ASN A 119 -15.81 -10.50 -1.66
CA ASN A 119 -15.08 -11.77 -1.68
C ASN A 119 -15.01 -12.34 -0.25
N LEU A 120 -16.02 -13.13 0.11
CA LEU A 120 -16.16 -13.68 1.46
C LEU A 120 -14.97 -14.54 1.88
N GLU A 121 -14.42 -15.32 0.94
CA GLU A 121 -13.24 -16.15 1.19
C GLU A 121 -12.00 -15.31 1.53
N ALA A 122 -11.80 -14.19 0.84
CA ALA A 122 -10.68 -13.28 1.13
C ALA A 122 -10.89 -12.54 2.46
N VAL A 123 -12.12 -12.12 2.78
CA VAL A 123 -12.45 -11.49 4.07
C VAL A 123 -12.09 -12.42 5.23
N GLU A 124 -12.52 -13.68 5.17
CA GLU A 124 -12.21 -14.68 6.21
C GLU A 124 -10.70 -14.99 6.26
N PHE A 125 -10.04 -15.11 5.10
CA PHE A 125 -8.60 -15.26 5.05
C PHE A 125 -7.85 -14.11 5.75
N LEU A 126 -8.22 -12.86 5.47
CA LEU A 126 -7.59 -11.68 6.07
C LEU A 126 -7.79 -11.64 7.59
N LYS A 127 -8.99 -11.89 8.08
CA LYS A 127 -9.26 -12.00 9.52
C LYS A 127 -8.43 -13.09 10.19
N HIS A 128 -8.36 -14.26 9.55
CA HIS A 128 -7.59 -15.39 10.06
C HIS A 128 -6.08 -15.10 10.05
N LEU A 129 -5.54 -14.58 8.94
CA LEU A 129 -4.15 -14.15 8.84
C LEU A 129 -3.79 -13.17 9.96
N ASN A 130 -4.55 -12.08 10.11
CA ASN A 130 -4.28 -11.04 11.10
C ASN A 130 -4.34 -11.61 12.54
N THR A 131 -5.31 -12.48 12.80
CA THR A 131 -5.44 -13.15 14.11
C THR A 131 -4.24 -14.05 14.42
N VAL A 132 -3.83 -14.88 13.47
CA VAL A 132 -2.68 -15.80 13.63
C VAL A 132 -1.38 -15.01 13.77
N PHE A 133 -1.18 -14.02 12.91
CA PHE A 133 0.05 -13.19 12.89
C PHE A 133 0.23 -12.46 14.23
N LYS A 134 -0.79 -11.77 14.70
CA LYS A 134 -0.78 -11.08 16.01
C LYS A 134 -0.66 -12.05 17.20
N GLY A 135 -1.23 -13.24 17.06
CA GLY A 135 -1.12 -14.31 18.05
C GLY A 135 0.31 -14.77 18.32
N ARG A 136 1.23 -14.59 17.37
CA ARG A 136 2.66 -14.91 17.53
C ARG A 136 3.40 -13.94 18.45
N LYS A 137 2.85 -12.77 18.72
CA LYS A 137 3.42 -11.74 19.63
C LYS A 137 4.86 -11.35 19.28
N ASN A 138 5.19 -11.33 17.99
CA ASN A 138 6.51 -10.97 17.49
C ASN A 138 6.76 -9.45 17.44
N GLY A 139 5.74 -8.63 17.75
CA GLY A 139 5.83 -7.16 17.73
C GLY A 139 5.66 -6.54 16.33
N ALA A 140 5.64 -7.36 15.28
CA ALA A 140 5.49 -6.87 13.92
C ALA A 140 4.06 -6.40 13.64
N VAL A 141 3.93 -5.39 12.76
CA VAL A 141 2.65 -4.77 12.39
C VAL A 141 2.19 -5.22 11.00
N LEU A 142 0.88 -5.25 10.79
CA LEU A 142 0.25 -5.49 9.49
C LEU A 142 -0.42 -4.20 9.00
N ILE A 143 -0.05 -3.76 7.79
CA ILE A 143 -0.52 -2.52 7.18
C ILE A 143 -1.25 -2.85 5.89
N ALA A 144 -2.48 -2.37 5.73
CA ALA A 144 -3.25 -2.56 4.51
C ALA A 144 -3.09 -1.38 3.56
N GLU A 145 -2.73 -1.64 2.31
CA GLU A 145 -3.08 -0.71 1.23
C GLU A 145 -4.51 -1.01 0.78
N GLU A 146 -5.43 -0.18 1.22
CA GLU A 146 -6.84 -0.32 0.91
C GLU A 146 -7.44 1.05 0.59
N SER A 147 -7.91 1.22 -0.65
CA SER A 147 -8.31 2.51 -1.22
C SER A 147 -9.82 2.76 -1.21
N THR A 148 -10.61 1.78 -0.75
CA THR A 148 -12.07 1.88 -0.77
C THR A 148 -12.65 2.32 0.59
N ALA A 149 -13.97 2.42 0.65
CA ALA A 149 -14.70 2.70 1.88
C ALA A 149 -15.04 1.43 2.70
N TRP A 150 -14.31 0.33 2.51
CA TRP A 150 -14.52 -0.87 3.33
C TRP A 150 -14.34 -0.52 4.80
N PRO A 151 -15.33 -0.84 5.66
CA PRO A 151 -15.29 -0.43 7.07
C PRO A 151 -14.38 -1.33 7.90
N MET A 152 -13.87 -0.77 9.01
CA MET A 152 -13.18 -1.51 10.06
C MET A 152 -12.00 -2.35 9.59
N ILE A 153 -11.22 -1.84 8.63
CA ILE A 153 -9.95 -2.47 8.20
C ILE A 153 -9.04 -2.69 9.41
N THR A 154 -8.94 -1.67 10.28
CA THR A 154 -8.10 -1.73 11.50
C THR A 154 -8.91 -2.15 12.76
N GLY A 155 -10.19 -2.45 12.61
CA GLY A 155 -11.04 -2.93 13.70
C GLY A 155 -10.74 -4.37 14.12
N ASP A 156 -11.07 -4.71 15.38
CA ASP A 156 -10.89 -6.10 15.89
C ASP A 156 -11.77 -7.08 15.09
N PRO A 157 -11.24 -8.22 14.65
CA PRO A 157 -12.02 -9.29 14.01
C PRO A 157 -13.23 -9.78 14.83
N LYS A 158 -13.17 -9.69 16.16
CA LYS A 158 -14.31 -10.04 17.04
C LYS A 158 -15.50 -9.11 16.89
N ASP A 159 -15.23 -7.86 16.50
CA ASP A 159 -16.25 -6.82 16.27
C ASP A 159 -16.62 -6.70 14.78
N GLY A 160 -16.12 -7.62 13.94
CA GLY A 160 -16.37 -7.64 12.49
C GLY A 160 -15.27 -7.02 11.63
N GLY A 161 -14.26 -6.40 12.24
CA GLY A 161 -13.12 -5.81 11.53
C GLY A 161 -12.18 -6.83 10.90
N LEU A 162 -11.21 -6.36 10.10
CA LEU A 162 -10.23 -7.23 9.45
C LEU A 162 -8.98 -7.47 10.30
N GLY A 163 -8.70 -6.62 11.29
CA GLY A 163 -7.61 -6.81 12.24
C GLY A 163 -6.26 -6.25 11.82
N PHE A 164 -6.14 -5.44 10.79
CA PHE A 164 -4.89 -4.73 10.48
C PHE A 164 -4.52 -3.76 11.60
N ASP A 165 -3.23 -3.44 11.71
CA ASP A 165 -2.77 -2.41 12.66
C ASP A 165 -2.92 -1.01 12.08
N TYR A 166 -2.68 -0.88 10.75
CA TYR A 166 -2.79 0.39 10.04
C TYR A 166 -3.41 0.20 8.64
N LYS A 167 -3.94 1.31 8.13
CA LYS A 167 -4.44 1.43 6.75
C LYS A 167 -3.82 2.65 6.08
N TRP A 168 -3.36 2.51 4.83
CA TRP A 168 -2.97 3.66 4.02
C TRP A 168 -4.18 4.56 3.72
N ASN A 169 -4.02 5.86 3.91
CA ASN A 169 -5.07 6.83 3.61
C ASN A 169 -4.93 7.37 2.18
N MET A 170 -5.38 6.59 1.22
CA MET A 170 -5.34 6.97 -0.20
C MET A 170 -6.30 8.12 -0.52
N GLY A 171 -7.43 8.22 0.18
CA GLY A 171 -8.38 9.35 0.05
C GLY A 171 -7.72 10.67 0.40
N TRP A 172 -7.09 10.75 1.58
CA TRP A 172 -6.33 11.93 1.98
C TRP A 172 -5.22 12.26 0.96
N MET A 173 -4.48 11.27 0.51
CA MET A 173 -3.39 11.47 -0.45
C MET A 173 -3.90 12.12 -1.75
N ASN A 174 -5.00 11.61 -2.31
CA ASN A 174 -5.58 12.16 -3.53
C ASN A 174 -6.09 13.59 -3.34
N ASP A 175 -6.94 13.81 -2.33
CA ASP A 175 -7.54 15.13 -2.06
C ASP A 175 -6.45 16.16 -1.75
N PHE A 176 -5.53 15.82 -0.86
CA PHE A 176 -4.46 16.73 -0.46
C PHE A 176 -3.48 17.05 -1.59
N THR A 177 -3.14 16.06 -2.43
CA THR A 177 -2.29 16.28 -3.61
C THR A 177 -3.00 17.20 -4.61
N ASN A 178 -4.29 17.00 -4.86
CA ASN A 178 -5.07 17.86 -5.74
C ASN A 178 -5.10 19.30 -5.21
N TYR A 179 -5.36 19.47 -3.90
CA TYR A 179 -5.31 20.79 -3.27
C TYR A 179 -3.95 21.48 -3.44
N MET A 180 -2.87 20.75 -3.18
CA MET A 180 -1.50 21.32 -3.25
C MET A 180 -1.06 21.64 -4.66
N ARG A 181 -1.55 20.92 -5.68
CA ARG A 181 -1.29 21.21 -7.11
C ARG A 181 -2.01 22.46 -7.60
N CYS A 182 -3.09 22.87 -6.94
CA CYS A 182 -3.78 24.10 -7.30
C CYS A 182 -2.88 25.31 -7.11
N ASP A 183 -2.98 26.28 -8.06
CA ASP A 183 -2.42 27.61 -7.86
C ASP A 183 -2.92 28.18 -6.53
N PRO A 184 -2.04 28.74 -5.68
CA PRO A 184 -2.43 29.26 -4.36
C PRO A 184 -3.60 30.24 -4.37
N TYR A 185 -3.74 31.02 -5.43
CA TYR A 185 -4.85 31.96 -5.58
C TYR A 185 -6.23 31.26 -5.63
N PHE A 186 -6.30 30.06 -6.22
CA PHE A 186 -7.54 29.30 -6.36
C PHE A 186 -7.80 28.31 -5.21
N ARG A 187 -6.84 28.05 -4.35
CA ARG A 187 -6.97 27.07 -3.23
C ARG A 187 -8.15 27.35 -2.30
N LYS A 188 -8.54 28.63 -2.14
CA LYS A 188 -9.72 29.01 -1.35
C LYS A 188 -11.03 28.36 -1.84
N ASN A 189 -11.11 28.01 -3.12
CA ASN A 189 -12.29 27.38 -3.71
C ASN A 189 -12.29 25.85 -3.53
N ASN A 190 -11.13 25.27 -3.15
CA ASN A 190 -10.91 23.83 -2.99
C ASN A 190 -10.64 23.45 -1.52
N TYR A 191 -11.04 24.30 -0.57
CA TYR A 191 -10.76 24.09 0.85
C TYR A 191 -11.34 22.76 1.38
N GLY A 192 -12.38 22.23 0.77
CA GLY A 192 -12.93 20.92 1.08
C GLY A 192 -11.93 19.78 0.93
N GLU A 193 -11.08 19.80 -0.11
CA GLU A 193 -10.04 18.79 -0.34
C GLU A 193 -8.98 18.77 0.79
N LEU A 194 -8.76 19.91 1.44
CA LEU A 194 -7.86 20.01 2.58
C LEU A 194 -8.49 19.47 3.88
N THR A 195 -9.78 19.68 4.08
CA THR A 195 -10.44 19.47 5.37
C THR A 195 -11.29 18.21 5.46
N PHE A 196 -11.72 17.64 4.34
CA PHE A 196 -12.62 16.48 4.29
C PHE A 196 -12.06 15.29 5.08
N SER A 197 -10.76 15.05 4.99
CA SER A 197 -10.11 13.95 5.71
C SER A 197 -10.27 14.02 7.24
N MET A 198 -10.48 15.23 7.80
CA MET A 198 -10.72 15.38 9.24
C MET A 198 -12.03 14.77 9.71
N LEU A 199 -13.02 14.59 8.82
CA LEU A 199 -14.29 13.96 9.16
C LEU A 199 -14.14 12.47 9.48
N TYR A 200 -13.11 11.82 8.92
CA TYR A 200 -12.86 10.39 9.11
C TYR A 200 -11.48 10.06 9.67
N ALA A 201 -10.69 11.06 10.05
CA ALA A 201 -9.28 10.90 10.48
C ALA A 201 -9.07 9.87 11.60
N TYR A 202 -10.10 9.57 12.38
CA TYR A 202 -10.07 8.64 13.52
C TYR A 202 -10.94 7.40 13.32
N SER A 203 -11.49 7.17 12.12
CA SER A 203 -12.29 5.97 11.84
C SER A 203 -11.43 4.72 11.66
N GLU A 204 -10.17 4.90 11.31
CA GLU A 204 -9.15 3.86 11.16
C GLU A 204 -7.80 4.35 11.70
N ASN A 205 -6.86 3.44 11.93
CA ASN A 205 -5.48 3.79 12.24
C ASN A 205 -4.74 4.12 10.94
N PHE A 206 -4.81 5.37 10.49
CA PHE A 206 -4.29 5.76 9.19
C PHE A 206 -2.77 5.96 9.15
N VAL A 207 -2.18 5.62 8.00
CA VAL A 207 -0.88 6.11 7.53
C VAL A 207 -1.15 7.09 6.40
N LEU A 208 -0.73 8.33 6.54
CA LEU A 208 -0.75 9.32 5.47
C LEU A 208 0.42 9.02 4.53
N VAL A 209 0.14 8.81 3.25
CA VAL A 209 1.12 8.28 2.31
C VAL A 209 1.39 9.24 1.16
N PHE A 210 2.67 9.42 0.88
CA PHE A 210 3.18 9.78 -0.43
C PHE A 210 4.12 8.65 -0.85
N SER A 211 3.57 7.66 -1.56
CA SER A 211 4.26 6.44 -1.93
C SER A 211 4.99 6.57 -3.26
N HIS A 212 5.51 5.45 -3.78
CA HIS A 212 6.06 5.37 -5.13
C HIS A 212 5.00 5.69 -6.20
N ASP A 213 3.75 5.31 -5.97
CA ASP A 213 2.66 5.50 -6.94
C ASP A 213 2.41 6.96 -7.31
N GLU A 214 2.75 7.90 -6.44
CA GLU A 214 2.61 9.32 -6.74
C GLU A 214 3.74 9.87 -7.61
N VAL A 215 4.85 9.14 -7.77
CA VAL A 215 6.10 9.64 -8.40
C VAL A 215 6.64 8.73 -9.50
N VAL A 216 5.81 7.90 -10.12
CA VAL A 216 6.16 6.97 -11.21
C VAL A 216 5.20 7.11 -12.39
N HIS A 217 5.55 6.52 -13.52
CA HIS A 217 4.71 6.37 -14.72
C HIS A 217 4.23 7.70 -15.31
N GLY A 218 5.11 8.69 -15.39
CA GLY A 218 4.81 10.01 -15.97
C GLY A 218 4.05 10.94 -15.03
N LYS A 219 3.93 10.60 -13.75
CA LYS A 219 3.28 11.44 -12.74
C LYS A 219 4.17 12.58 -12.22
N GLY A 220 5.49 12.50 -12.48
CA GLY A 220 6.50 13.47 -12.02
C GLY A 220 6.79 13.40 -10.52
N SER A 221 7.78 14.13 -10.04
CA SER A 221 8.14 14.18 -8.60
C SER A 221 7.15 14.99 -7.78
N MET A 222 7.21 14.87 -6.45
CA MET A 222 6.41 15.72 -5.54
C MET A 222 6.79 17.20 -5.68
N MET A 223 8.08 17.50 -5.87
CA MET A 223 8.56 18.85 -6.17
C MET A 223 7.97 19.37 -7.49
N GLY A 224 7.96 18.53 -8.53
CA GLY A 224 7.41 18.85 -9.85
C GLY A 224 5.91 19.17 -9.84
N LYS A 225 5.14 18.54 -8.93
CA LYS A 225 3.69 18.75 -8.77
C LYS A 225 3.35 20.09 -8.12
N MET A 226 4.27 20.70 -7.39
CA MET A 226 4.00 21.95 -6.69
C MET A 226 3.89 23.12 -7.68
N PRO A 227 2.95 24.04 -7.47
CA PRO A 227 2.83 25.25 -8.28
C PRO A 227 3.99 26.22 -8.00
N GLY A 228 4.33 27.02 -8.99
CA GLY A 228 5.39 28.02 -8.94
C GLY A 228 6.22 28.02 -10.20
N GLU A 229 6.70 29.19 -10.59
CA GLU A 229 7.55 29.38 -11.78
C GLU A 229 9.03 29.08 -11.48
N THR A 230 9.44 29.20 -10.21
CA THR A 230 10.80 28.93 -9.78
C THR A 230 10.87 27.69 -8.88
N LEU A 231 12.05 27.08 -8.77
CA LEU A 231 12.27 25.94 -7.91
C LEU A 231 12.08 26.29 -6.43
N GLU A 232 12.46 27.51 -6.04
CA GLU A 232 12.25 28.04 -4.70
C GLU A 232 10.77 28.12 -4.33
N ALA A 233 9.93 28.64 -5.23
CA ALA A 233 8.48 28.71 -5.02
C ALA A 233 7.86 27.31 -4.89
N LYS A 234 8.31 26.36 -5.69
CA LYS A 234 7.89 24.94 -5.59
C LYS A 234 8.31 24.34 -4.25
N ALA A 235 9.54 24.57 -3.82
CA ALA A 235 10.07 24.06 -2.56
C ALA A 235 9.32 24.65 -1.35
N GLU A 236 8.95 25.93 -1.38
CA GLU A 236 8.13 26.56 -0.33
C GLU A 236 6.75 25.90 -0.21
N ASN A 237 6.10 25.63 -1.36
CA ASN A 237 4.84 24.89 -1.39
C ASN A 237 5.01 23.45 -0.87
N LEU A 238 6.08 22.75 -1.24
CA LEU A 238 6.35 21.39 -0.77
C LEU A 238 6.61 21.35 0.74
N ARG A 239 7.37 22.33 1.28
CA ARG A 239 7.57 22.45 2.75
C ARG A 239 6.24 22.69 3.47
N ALA A 240 5.36 23.53 2.91
CA ALA A 240 4.03 23.75 3.47
C ALA A 240 3.19 22.45 3.45
N ALA A 241 3.27 21.67 2.36
CA ALA A 241 2.61 20.38 2.26
C ALA A 241 3.10 19.40 3.33
N TYR A 242 4.40 19.25 3.49
CA TYR A 242 4.96 18.35 4.49
C TYR A 242 4.68 18.84 5.93
N GLY A 243 4.73 20.14 6.18
CA GLY A 243 4.35 20.71 7.47
C GLY A 243 2.90 20.39 7.84
N PHE A 244 1.98 20.49 6.87
CA PHE A 244 0.59 20.09 7.08
C PHE A 244 0.46 18.58 7.31
N MET A 245 1.10 17.76 6.47
CA MET A 245 1.11 16.30 6.64
C MET A 245 1.61 15.91 8.04
N MET A 246 2.70 16.52 8.53
CA MET A 246 3.26 16.18 9.84
C MET A 246 2.34 16.55 11.00
N SER A 247 1.52 17.59 10.85
CA SER A 247 0.56 18.03 11.87
C SER A 247 -0.81 17.34 11.78
N HIS A 248 -1.15 16.71 10.65
CA HIS A 248 -2.40 15.99 10.47
C HIS A 248 -2.39 14.65 11.24
N PRO A 249 -3.53 14.16 11.80
CA PRO A 249 -3.62 12.86 12.45
C PRO A 249 -3.19 11.69 11.56
N GLY A 250 -2.51 10.70 12.13
CA GLY A 250 -2.05 9.49 11.45
C GLY A 250 -0.52 9.36 11.39
N LYS A 251 -0.02 8.17 11.06
CA LYS A 251 1.40 7.93 10.77
C LYS A 251 1.77 8.56 9.43
N LYS A 252 3.07 8.66 9.12
CA LYS A 252 3.57 9.35 7.92
C LYS A 252 4.44 8.41 7.10
N LEU A 253 4.29 8.49 5.77
CA LEU A 253 5.15 7.80 4.82
C LEU A 253 5.54 8.77 3.71
N LEU A 254 6.84 8.90 3.50
CA LEU A 254 7.43 9.56 2.34
C LEU A 254 8.24 8.52 1.56
N PHE A 255 8.07 8.49 0.25
CA PHE A 255 8.92 7.66 -0.61
C PHE A 255 10.32 8.28 -0.72
N MET A 256 11.33 7.43 -0.92
CA MET A 256 12.74 7.84 -0.98
C MET A 256 12.97 9.01 -1.97
N GLY A 257 13.77 9.98 -1.54
CA GLY A 257 14.06 11.19 -2.29
C GLY A 257 13.04 12.33 -2.09
N GLN A 258 11.85 12.03 -1.58
CA GLN A 258 10.84 13.08 -1.32
C GLN A 258 11.24 13.97 -0.14
N ASP A 259 11.95 13.43 0.84
CA ASP A 259 12.41 14.09 2.05
C ASP A 259 13.38 15.26 1.79
N TYR A 260 14.16 15.19 0.70
CA TYR A 260 15.01 16.30 0.26
C TYR A 260 14.52 16.95 -1.04
N GLY A 261 13.33 16.59 -1.51
CA GLY A 261 12.69 17.23 -2.66
C GLY A 261 13.36 16.90 -3.99
N GLN A 262 13.58 15.61 -4.28
CA GLN A 262 14.06 15.13 -5.58
C GLN A 262 13.27 15.80 -6.72
N ILE A 263 13.98 16.25 -7.77
CA ILE A 263 13.40 17.02 -8.86
C ILE A 263 12.80 16.13 -9.92
N ASP A 264 13.54 15.08 -10.31
CA ASP A 264 13.10 14.13 -11.32
C ASP A 264 12.11 13.10 -10.77
N GLU A 265 11.25 12.58 -11.63
CA GLU A 265 10.45 11.41 -11.34
C GLU A 265 11.35 10.22 -10.95
N TRP A 266 10.89 9.39 -10.00
CA TRP A 266 11.65 8.21 -9.62
C TRP A 266 11.84 7.24 -10.79
N ASN A 267 13.05 6.73 -10.91
CA ASN A 267 13.47 5.80 -11.96
C ASN A 267 14.25 4.66 -11.32
N GLU A 268 13.73 3.43 -11.41
CA GLU A 268 14.35 2.22 -10.86
C GLU A 268 15.72 1.89 -11.51
N ASN A 269 15.99 2.43 -12.68
CA ASN A 269 17.27 2.22 -13.39
C ASN A 269 18.33 3.27 -13.08
N ALA A 270 18.03 4.22 -12.19
CA ALA A 270 18.93 5.32 -11.84
C ALA A 270 19.08 5.44 -10.31
N SER A 271 20.20 5.99 -9.89
CA SER A 271 20.40 6.40 -8.50
C SER A 271 19.54 7.62 -8.17
N LEU A 272 19.18 7.78 -6.90
CA LEU A 272 18.55 9.01 -6.42
C LEU A 272 19.48 10.22 -6.67
N GLU A 273 18.90 11.41 -6.77
CA GLU A 273 19.62 12.66 -7.06
C GLU A 273 20.38 13.20 -5.82
N TRP A 274 21.28 12.38 -5.25
CA TRP A 274 22.05 12.71 -4.04
C TRP A 274 22.85 14.02 -4.16
N ASP A 275 23.20 14.44 -5.36
CA ASP A 275 23.91 15.70 -5.61
C ASP A 275 23.11 16.95 -5.24
N LEU A 276 21.78 16.85 -5.18
CA LEU A 276 20.89 17.93 -4.74
C LEU A 276 21.20 18.36 -3.29
N LEU A 277 21.65 17.44 -2.44
CA LEU A 277 22.04 17.75 -1.06
C LEU A 277 23.22 18.74 -0.93
N LYS A 278 23.92 19.05 -2.02
CA LYS A 278 24.93 20.11 -2.04
C LYS A 278 24.31 21.51 -2.02
N TYR A 279 23.05 21.64 -2.39
CA TYR A 279 22.35 22.93 -2.49
C TYR A 279 21.51 23.21 -1.25
N PRO A 280 21.53 24.46 -0.72
CA PRO A 280 20.76 24.81 0.51
C PRO A 280 19.26 24.57 0.40
N LEU A 281 18.70 24.59 -0.81
CA LEU A 281 17.28 24.41 -1.06
C LEU A 281 16.80 22.99 -0.67
N HIS A 282 17.69 22.01 -0.77
CA HIS A 282 17.38 20.57 -0.56
C HIS A 282 17.89 20.02 0.79
N LYS A 283 18.27 20.90 1.72
CA LYS A 283 18.76 20.54 3.06
C LYS A 283 17.74 20.74 4.16
#